data_b4df6baee67d53f357cfc85161dc6f3a
#
_entry.id   b4df6baee67d53f357cfc85161dc6f3a
#
_cell.length_a   1.000
_cell.length_b   1.000
_cell.length_c   1.000
_cell.angle_alpha   90.00
_cell.angle_beta   90.00
_cell.angle_gamma   90.00
#
_symmetry.space_group_name_H-M   'P 1'
#
loop_
_entity.id
_entity.type
_entity.pdbx_description
1 polymer ?
#
loop_
_entity_poly.entity_id
_entity_poly.type
_entity_poly.pdbx_seq_one_letter_code
_entity_poly.pdbx_strand_id
1 'polypeptide(L)'
;KVTVRNVGRDTLDLYAPGLRHQGVLAAIEAADVLGEDVLDVPATADRMLLVLDGVQDPHNLGACLRTAEAVGVAAVIIPKDRAVGLTPAVRKAAAGSAERVPVVAVTNLARTLEKLKQLGYWITGLAGEAEESLYDIDLTGPLALVMGGEADGLRRLTADSCDRLARIPMVGSIESLNVSVAAAVCLYEAFRQRQ
;
A
#
# COMPACT_ATOMS: atom_id res chain seq x y z
N LYS A 1 -18.21 21.05 10.47
CA LYS A 1 -17.68 22.09 11.36
C LYS A 1 -16.94 21.40 12.49
N VAL A 2 -15.64 21.64 12.65
CA VAL A 2 -14.83 21.02 13.72
C VAL A 2 -14.92 21.90 14.97
N THR A 3 -15.16 21.28 16.13
CA THR A 3 -15.12 21.98 17.42
C THR A 3 -13.67 22.15 17.86
N VAL A 4 -13.21 23.38 18.01
CA VAL A 4 -11.86 23.69 18.48
C VAL A 4 -11.92 24.13 19.94
N ARG A 5 -11.05 23.58 20.79
CA ARG A 5 -10.87 23.96 22.19
C ARG A 5 -9.43 24.44 22.41
N ASN A 6 -9.25 25.60 22.98
CA ASN A 6 -7.95 26.08 23.42
C ASN A 6 -7.70 25.62 24.86
N VAL A 7 -6.61 24.89 25.06
CA VAL A 7 -6.21 24.32 26.36
C VAL A 7 -4.73 24.56 26.62
N GLY A 8 -4.29 24.45 27.87
CA GLY A 8 -2.88 24.51 28.20
C GLY A 8 -2.09 23.32 27.69
N ARG A 9 -0.77 23.46 27.58
CA ARG A 9 0.14 22.42 27.08
C ARG A 9 0.05 21.16 27.96
N ASP A 10 -0.03 21.33 29.28
CA ASP A 10 -0.15 20.22 30.24
C ASP A 10 -1.38 19.34 29.96
N THR A 11 -2.48 19.95 29.50
CA THR A 11 -3.68 19.23 29.09
C THR A 11 -3.44 18.43 27.81
N LEU A 12 -2.68 18.97 26.85
CA LEU A 12 -2.31 18.25 25.63
C LEU A 12 -1.40 17.06 25.95
N ASP A 13 -0.40 17.25 26.83
CA ASP A 13 0.49 16.19 27.30
C ASP A 13 -0.25 15.06 28.02
N LEU A 14 -1.34 15.40 28.75
CA LEU A 14 -2.21 14.41 29.41
C LEU A 14 -2.98 13.53 28.39
N TYR A 15 -3.50 14.14 27.31
CA TYR A 15 -4.23 13.42 26.26
C TYR A 15 -3.32 12.66 25.29
N ALA A 16 -2.04 13.01 25.19
CA ALA A 16 -1.08 12.41 24.28
C ALA A 16 0.25 12.11 24.97
N PRO A 17 0.26 11.23 26.01
CA PRO A 17 1.45 10.95 26.80
C PRO A 17 2.56 10.36 25.91
N GLY A 18 3.74 11.00 25.93
CA GLY A 18 4.91 10.57 25.15
C GLY A 18 4.85 10.89 23.64
N LEU A 19 3.80 11.54 23.16
CA LEU A 19 3.71 11.97 21.76
C LEU A 19 4.17 13.43 21.57
N ARG A 20 4.88 13.69 20.48
CA ARG A 20 5.24 15.06 20.08
C ARG A 20 4.05 15.69 19.32
N HIS A 21 3.15 16.35 20.00
CA HIS A 21 1.91 16.91 19.46
C HIS A 21 2.06 18.32 18.84
N GLN A 22 3.23 18.97 18.98
CA GLN A 22 3.50 20.30 18.41
C GLN A 22 2.42 21.38 18.75
N GLY A 23 1.72 21.24 19.88
CA GLY A 23 0.69 22.16 20.33
C GLY A 23 -0.71 21.94 19.76
N VAL A 24 -0.94 20.85 19.01
CA VAL A 24 -2.27 20.51 18.47
C VAL A 24 -2.55 19.02 18.66
N LEU A 25 -3.75 18.70 19.11
CA LEU A 25 -4.30 17.34 19.12
C LEU A 25 -5.65 17.33 18.42
N ALA A 26 -5.93 16.32 17.64
CA ALA A 26 -7.22 16.08 17.04
C ALA A 26 -7.74 14.71 17.45
N ALA A 27 -8.96 14.65 17.96
CA ALA A 27 -9.70 13.40 18.09
C ALA A 27 -10.38 13.14 16.75
N ILE A 28 -10.05 12.04 16.13
CA ILE A 28 -10.61 11.59 14.85
C ILE A 28 -11.25 10.22 15.02
N GLU A 29 -12.29 9.94 14.26
CA GLU A 29 -12.73 8.58 14.02
C GLU A 29 -11.71 7.93 13.07
N ALA A 30 -10.99 6.95 13.57
CA ALA A 30 -9.93 6.31 12.81
C ALA A 30 -10.54 5.34 11.80
N ALA A 31 -10.06 5.36 10.56
CA ALA A 31 -10.45 4.36 9.56
C ALA A 31 -10.03 2.95 10.04
N ASP A 32 -10.93 2.00 9.95
CA ASP A 32 -10.65 0.60 10.26
C ASP A 32 -10.03 -0.13 9.08
N VAL A 33 -9.32 -1.22 9.38
CA VAL A 33 -8.90 -2.17 8.36
C VAL A 33 -10.13 -2.96 7.91
N LEU A 34 -10.39 -2.96 6.61
CA LEU A 34 -11.56 -3.58 6.01
C LEU A 34 -11.36 -5.08 5.78
N GLY A 35 -12.46 -5.81 5.66
CA GLY A 35 -12.45 -7.21 5.28
C GLY A 35 -12.34 -7.41 3.77
N GLU A 36 -12.13 -8.65 3.33
CA GLU A 36 -11.94 -9.05 1.93
C GLU A 36 -13.20 -8.87 1.06
N ASP A 37 -14.38 -8.77 1.67
CA ASP A 37 -15.67 -8.58 1.00
C ASP A 37 -15.77 -7.27 0.21
N VAL A 38 -15.05 -6.23 0.63
CA VAL A 38 -15.01 -4.95 -0.10
C VAL A 38 -14.31 -5.03 -1.46
N LEU A 39 -13.59 -6.12 -1.72
CA LEU A 39 -12.94 -6.39 -3.01
C LEU A 39 -13.87 -7.02 -4.04
N ASP A 40 -15.09 -7.41 -3.67
CA ASP A 40 -16.10 -8.06 -4.53
C ASP A 40 -16.78 -7.06 -5.50
N VAL A 41 -15.95 -6.24 -6.14
CA VAL A 41 -16.40 -5.24 -7.10
C VAL A 41 -15.68 -5.48 -8.42
N PRO A 42 -16.42 -5.61 -9.55
CA PRO A 42 -15.81 -5.77 -10.87
C PRO A 42 -14.78 -4.69 -11.16
N ALA A 43 -13.72 -5.08 -11.83
CA ALA A 43 -12.66 -4.18 -12.21
C ALA A 43 -13.15 -3.16 -13.27
N THR A 44 -12.76 -1.90 -13.11
CA THR A 44 -12.96 -0.84 -14.11
C THR A 44 -11.60 -0.41 -14.67
N ALA A 45 -11.57 0.12 -15.89
CA ALA A 45 -10.32 0.42 -16.61
C ALA A 45 -9.36 1.34 -15.85
N ASP A 46 -9.89 2.23 -15.02
CA ASP A 46 -9.14 3.18 -14.19
C ASP A 46 -8.69 2.62 -12.84
N ARG A 47 -9.19 1.41 -12.47
CA ARG A 47 -9.00 0.89 -11.12
C ARG A 47 -7.62 0.28 -10.92
N MET A 48 -6.91 0.77 -9.91
CA MET A 48 -5.60 0.28 -9.51
C MET A 48 -5.59 -0.13 -8.03
N LEU A 49 -5.02 -1.28 -7.73
CA LEU A 49 -4.82 -1.82 -6.39
C LEU A 49 -3.32 -1.94 -6.09
N LEU A 50 -2.94 -1.72 -4.84
CA LEU A 50 -1.60 -2.00 -4.34
C LEU A 50 -1.68 -3.18 -3.36
N VAL A 51 -0.91 -4.21 -3.60
CA VAL A 51 -0.83 -5.41 -2.75
C VAL A 51 0.55 -5.45 -2.11
N LEU A 52 0.61 -5.50 -0.78
CA LEU A 52 1.85 -5.50 -0.01
C LEU A 52 2.03 -6.86 0.67
N ASP A 53 2.88 -7.73 0.12
CA ASP A 53 3.09 -9.09 0.60
C ASP A 53 4.11 -9.14 1.74
N GLY A 54 3.68 -8.83 2.97
CA GLY A 54 4.50 -8.99 4.17
C GLY A 54 5.32 -7.75 4.57
N VAL A 55 4.86 -6.55 4.24
CA VAL A 55 5.46 -5.30 4.73
C VAL A 55 5.20 -5.15 6.23
N GLN A 56 6.27 -5.11 7.05
CA GLN A 56 6.19 -5.10 8.51
C GLN A 56 6.59 -3.76 9.13
N ASP A 57 7.41 -2.95 8.46
CA ASP A 57 7.79 -1.63 8.95
C ASP A 57 6.63 -0.64 8.81
N PRO A 58 6.18 -0.02 9.94
CA PRO A 58 5.14 1.00 9.93
C PRO A 58 5.45 2.21 9.04
N HIS A 59 6.72 2.59 8.92
CA HIS A 59 7.13 3.71 8.07
C HIS A 59 6.96 3.38 6.60
N ASN A 60 7.28 2.15 6.20
CA ASN A 60 7.11 1.68 4.83
C ASN A 60 5.64 1.60 4.45
N LEU A 61 4.77 1.00 5.30
CA LEU A 61 3.33 0.98 5.03
C LEU A 61 2.77 2.40 4.94
N GLY A 62 3.13 3.28 5.86
CA GLY A 62 2.69 4.67 5.84
C GLY A 62 3.11 5.43 4.58
N ALA A 63 4.35 5.23 4.11
CA ALA A 63 4.85 5.83 2.87
C ALA A 63 4.13 5.26 1.62
N CYS A 64 3.88 3.94 1.58
CA CYS A 64 3.08 3.32 0.53
C CYS A 64 1.66 3.90 0.46
N LEU A 65 1.00 4.10 1.61
CA LEU A 65 -0.34 4.70 1.67
C LEU A 65 -0.35 6.14 1.14
N ARG A 66 0.68 6.95 1.44
CA ARG A 66 0.80 8.30 0.90
C ARG A 66 0.91 8.31 -0.62
N THR A 67 1.75 7.44 -1.17
CA THR A 67 1.90 7.32 -2.62
C THR A 67 0.62 6.78 -3.26
N ALA A 68 0.00 5.78 -2.65
CA ALA A 68 -1.25 5.19 -3.11
C ALA A 68 -2.38 6.25 -3.22
N GLU A 69 -2.52 7.11 -2.19
CA GLU A 69 -3.48 8.22 -2.22
C GLU A 69 -3.18 9.21 -3.32
N ALA A 70 -1.90 9.59 -3.47
CA ALA A 70 -1.48 10.60 -4.45
C ALA A 70 -1.77 10.21 -5.90
N VAL A 71 -1.75 8.90 -6.24
CA VAL A 71 -2.01 8.39 -7.59
C VAL A 71 -3.40 7.75 -7.75
N GLY A 72 -4.27 7.82 -6.73
CA GLY A 72 -5.65 7.35 -6.80
C GLY A 72 -5.80 5.82 -6.74
N VAL A 73 -4.94 5.11 -5.99
CA VAL A 73 -5.11 3.68 -5.71
C VAL A 73 -6.44 3.44 -5.00
N ALA A 74 -7.25 2.52 -5.51
CA ALA A 74 -8.59 2.24 -4.99
C ALA A 74 -8.59 1.51 -3.63
N ALA A 75 -7.58 0.66 -3.38
CA ALA A 75 -7.35 0.01 -2.09
C ALA A 75 -5.91 -0.49 -1.97
N VAL A 76 -5.42 -0.56 -0.73
CA VAL A 76 -4.17 -1.24 -0.38
C VAL A 76 -4.51 -2.56 0.33
N ILE A 77 -4.00 -3.68 -0.18
CA ILE A 77 -4.28 -5.02 0.32
C ILE A 77 -3.06 -5.52 1.08
N ILE A 78 -3.29 -5.99 2.31
CA ILE A 78 -2.26 -6.56 3.18
C ILE A 78 -2.70 -7.95 3.69
N PRO A 79 -1.79 -8.90 3.96
CA PRO A 79 -2.15 -10.11 4.68
C PRO A 79 -2.48 -9.78 6.15
N LYS A 80 -3.42 -10.52 6.77
CA LYS A 80 -3.74 -10.39 8.21
C LYS A 80 -2.55 -10.74 9.09
N ASP A 81 -1.79 -11.74 8.68
CA ASP A 81 -0.59 -12.19 9.37
C ASP A 81 0.67 -11.69 8.64
N ARG A 82 1.74 -11.45 9.39
CA ARG A 82 3.05 -11.03 8.86
C ARG A 82 3.03 -9.67 8.14
N ALA A 83 2.08 -8.81 8.46
CA ALA A 83 2.05 -7.43 8.01
C ALA A 83 1.72 -6.50 9.19
N VAL A 84 2.20 -5.28 9.12
CA VAL A 84 1.79 -4.25 10.07
C VAL A 84 0.40 -3.74 9.69
N GLY A 85 -0.50 -3.65 10.67
CA GLY A 85 -1.81 -3.02 10.50
C GLY A 85 -1.76 -1.49 10.64
N LEU A 86 -2.93 -0.84 10.65
CA LEU A 86 -3.06 0.63 10.80
C LEU A 86 -2.77 1.10 12.24
N THR A 87 -1.53 0.93 12.69
CA THR A 87 -1.06 1.40 14.00
C THR A 87 -0.94 2.94 14.05
N PRO A 88 -0.83 3.57 15.23
CA PRO A 88 -0.56 5.01 15.35
C PRO A 88 0.71 5.44 14.61
N ALA A 89 1.75 4.59 14.56
CA ALA A 89 2.98 4.86 13.83
C ALA A 89 2.75 4.90 12.31
N VAL A 90 1.97 3.95 11.77
CA VAL A 90 1.55 3.94 10.35
C VAL A 90 0.75 5.20 10.01
N ARG A 91 -0.25 5.54 10.82
CA ARG A 91 -1.09 6.74 10.59
C ARG A 91 -0.25 8.01 10.57
N LYS A 92 0.71 8.13 11.49
CA LYS A 92 1.64 9.25 11.53
C LYS A 92 2.51 9.31 10.26
N ALA A 93 3.06 8.19 9.83
CA ALA A 93 3.87 8.11 8.60
C ALA A 93 3.05 8.38 7.34
N ALA A 94 1.79 7.94 7.32
CA ALA A 94 0.86 8.13 6.21
C ALA A 94 0.38 9.58 6.04
N ALA A 95 0.57 10.47 7.04
CA ALA A 95 0.23 11.89 6.97
C ALA A 95 -1.23 12.16 6.53
N GLY A 96 -2.20 11.36 7.00
CA GLY A 96 -3.62 11.47 6.70
C GLY A 96 -4.11 10.56 5.56
N SER A 97 -3.23 9.95 4.78
CA SER A 97 -3.64 9.05 3.69
C SER A 97 -4.25 7.74 4.21
N ALA A 98 -3.88 7.30 5.42
CA ALA A 98 -4.47 6.13 6.06
C ALA A 98 -5.98 6.26 6.33
N GLU A 99 -6.52 7.47 6.35
CA GLU A 99 -7.94 7.76 6.55
C GLU A 99 -8.71 7.91 5.22
N ARG A 100 -8.00 7.88 4.09
CA ARG A 100 -8.57 8.11 2.76
C ARG A 100 -8.46 6.89 1.85
N VAL A 101 -7.36 6.16 1.94
CA VAL A 101 -7.12 4.96 1.15
C VAL A 101 -7.65 3.75 1.92
N PRO A 102 -8.62 3.00 1.40
CA PRO A 102 -9.07 1.76 1.99
C PRO A 102 -7.92 0.77 2.18
N VAL A 103 -7.73 0.27 3.40
CA VAL A 103 -6.77 -0.81 3.69
C VAL A 103 -7.55 -2.09 3.96
N VAL A 104 -7.29 -3.12 3.17
CA VAL A 104 -8.02 -4.40 3.21
C VAL A 104 -7.08 -5.50 3.72
N ALA A 105 -7.47 -6.18 4.79
CA ALA A 105 -6.72 -7.31 5.33
C ALA A 105 -7.32 -8.63 4.86
N VAL A 106 -6.47 -9.46 4.23
CA VAL A 106 -6.89 -10.75 3.67
C VAL A 106 -6.19 -11.92 4.36
N THR A 107 -6.89 -13.04 4.48
CA THR A 107 -6.35 -14.23 5.18
C THR A 107 -5.40 -15.03 4.28
N ASN A 108 -5.68 -15.09 2.97
CA ASN A 108 -4.89 -15.85 2.00
C ASN A 108 -4.66 -15.00 0.74
N LEU A 109 -3.48 -14.40 0.66
CA LEU A 109 -3.15 -13.46 -0.41
C LEU A 109 -3.20 -14.12 -1.80
N ALA A 110 -2.64 -15.32 -1.97
CA ALA A 110 -2.67 -16.02 -3.25
C ALA A 110 -4.10 -16.27 -3.73
N ARG A 111 -5.00 -16.72 -2.84
CA ARG A 111 -6.42 -16.89 -3.18
C ARG A 111 -7.11 -15.56 -3.51
N THR A 112 -6.73 -14.48 -2.82
CA THR A 112 -7.26 -13.14 -3.13
C THR A 112 -6.81 -12.68 -4.51
N LEU A 113 -5.55 -12.92 -4.89
CA LEU A 113 -5.05 -12.60 -6.24
C LEU A 113 -5.82 -13.37 -7.33
N GLU A 114 -6.06 -14.67 -7.14
CA GLU A 114 -6.88 -15.46 -8.08
C GLU A 114 -8.31 -14.91 -8.20
N LYS A 115 -8.91 -14.48 -7.09
CA LYS A 115 -10.22 -13.82 -7.10
C LYS A 115 -10.18 -12.49 -7.87
N LEU A 116 -9.16 -11.67 -7.70
CA LEU A 116 -8.99 -10.42 -8.44
C LEU A 116 -8.86 -10.66 -9.95
N LYS A 117 -8.15 -11.72 -10.39
CA LYS A 117 -8.11 -12.11 -11.80
C LYS A 117 -9.51 -12.42 -12.34
N GLN A 118 -10.31 -13.18 -11.59
CA GLN A 118 -11.70 -13.49 -11.98
C GLN A 118 -12.57 -12.24 -12.09
N LEU A 119 -12.26 -11.19 -11.33
CA LEU A 119 -12.90 -9.88 -11.40
C LEU A 119 -12.37 -8.98 -12.52
N GLY A 120 -11.35 -9.43 -13.26
CA GLY A 120 -10.81 -8.74 -14.42
C GLY A 120 -9.55 -7.90 -14.16
N TYR A 121 -8.92 -8.02 -12.98
CA TYR A 121 -7.65 -7.35 -12.72
C TYR A 121 -6.48 -8.13 -13.34
N TRP A 122 -5.53 -7.40 -13.89
CA TRP A 122 -4.23 -7.92 -14.28
C TRP A 122 -3.26 -7.80 -13.10
N ILE A 123 -2.63 -8.92 -12.72
CA ILE A 123 -1.77 -8.97 -11.53
C ILE A 123 -0.31 -8.88 -11.95
N THR A 124 0.37 -7.78 -11.60
CA THR A 124 1.79 -7.57 -11.87
C THR A 124 2.60 -7.60 -10.58
N GLY A 125 3.45 -8.59 -10.41
CA GLY A 125 4.36 -8.73 -9.27
C GLY A 125 5.70 -8.05 -9.56
N LEU A 126 6.31 -7.42 -8.53
CA LEU A 126 7.63 -6.82 -8.63
C LEU A 126 8.68 -7.74 -8.02
N ALA A 127 9.64 -8.19 -8.84
CA ALA A 127 10.71 -9.09 -8.46
C ALA A 127 12.01 -8.68 -9.19
N GLY A 128 13.12 -8.59 -8.45
CA GLY A 128 14.40 -8.13 -9.02
C GLY A 128 14.96 -9.04 -10.10
N GLU A 129 14.65 -10.34 -10.03
CA GLU A 129 15.06 -11.39 -10.96
C GLU A 129 14.16 -11.51 -12.20
N ALA A 130 13.08 -10.75 -12.30
CA ALA A 130 12.18 -10.79 -13.45
C ALA A 130 12.91 -10.39 -14.74
N GLU A 131 12.52 -11.00 -15.86
CA GLU A 131 13.09 -10.71 -17.18
C GLU A 131 12.56 -9.39 -17.74
N GLU A 132 11.26 -9.12 -17.57
CA GLU A 132 10.61 -7.93 -18.10
C GLU A 132 10.93 -6.69 -17.26
N SER A 133 11.22 -5.58 -17.94
CA SER A 133 11.36 -4.29 -17.28
C SER A 133 9.98 -3.67 -17.02
N LEU A 134 9.84 -3.02 -15.85
CA LEU A 134 8.63 -2.23 -15.52
C LEU A 134 8.25 -1.23 -16.61
N TYR A 135 9.24 -0.68 -17.31
CA TYR A 135 9.04 0.36 -18.31
C TYR A 135 8.64 -0.17 -19.70
N ASP A 136 8.75 -1.49 -19.90
CA ASP A 136 8.47 -2.15 -21.18
C ASP A 136 7.11 -2.88 -21.16
N ILE A 137 6.42 -2.90 -20.02
CA ILE A 137 5.13 -3.56 -19.86
C ILE A 137 3.96 -2.58 -19.87
N ASP A 138 2.80 -3.06 -20.32
CA ASP A 138 1.54 -2.31 -20.25
C ASP A 138 0.98 -2.38 -18.80
N LEU A 139 0.79 -1.20 -18.19
CA LEU A 139 0.21 -0.99 -16.87
C LEU A 139 -1.13 -0.25 -16.94
N THR A 140 -1.71 -0.13 -18.12
CA THR A 140 -3.04 0.42 -18.31
C THR A 140 -4.14 -0.58 -17.93
N GLY A 141 -5.39 -0.15 -17.88
CA GLY A 141 -6.49 -1.02 -17.49
C GLY A 141 -6.54 -1.39 -16.01
N PRO A 142 -7.41 -2.33 -15.61
CA PRO A 142 -7.54 -2.75 -14.22
C PRO A 142 -6.27 -3.47 -13.75
N LEU A 143 -5.62 -2.96 -12.72
CA LEU A 143 -4.28 -3.40 -12.32
C LEU A 143 -4.20 -3.67 -10.82
N ALA A 144 -3.55 -4.76 -10.42
CA ALA A 144 -3.06 -4.98 -9.07
C ALA A 144 -1.53 -5.10 -9.10
N LEU A 145 -0.84 -4.11 -8.53
CA LEU A 145 0.62 -4.14 -8.34
C LEU A 145 0.95 -4.84 -7.04
N VAL A 146 1.79 -5.87 -7.10
CA VAL A 146 2.15 -6.70 -5.94
C VAL A 146 3.61 -6.47 -5.58
N MET A 147 3.84 -5.98 -4.36
CA MET A 147 5.17 -5.71 -3.80
C MET A 147 5.49 -6.73 -2.72
N GLY A 148 6.68 -7.30 -2.74
CA GLY A 148 7.18 -8.17 -1.68
C GLY A 148 7.64 -7.42 -0.43
N GLY A 149 7.81 -8.14 0.67
CA GLY A 149 8.39 -7.62 1.90
C GLY A 149 9.90 -7.34 1.78
N GLU A 150 10.45 -6.66 2.79
CA GLU A 150 11.83 -6.14 2.77
C GLU A 150 12.90 -7.24 2.78
N ALA A 151 12.63 -8.39 3.40
CA ALA A 151 13.63 -9.45 3.59
C ALA A 151 13.63 -10.47 2.45
N ASP A 152 12.45 -10.95 2.08
CA ASP A 152 12.28 -12.14 1.23
C ASP A 152 11.68 -11.83 -0.16
N GLY A 153 11.38 -10.57 -0.45
CA GLY A 153 10.69 -10.19 -1.67
C GLY A 153 9.27 -10.78 -1.73
N LEU A 154 8.81 -11.16 -2.92
CA LEU A 154 7.53 -11.85 -3.10
C LEU A 154 7.63 -13.31 -2.60
N ARG A 155 6.67 -13.73 -1.79
CA ARG A 155 6.54 -15.15 -1.43
C ARG A 155 6.22 -15.97 -2.68
N ARG A 156 6.75 -17.21 -2.74
CA ARG A 156 6.59 -18.08 -3.91
C ARG A 156 5.15 -18.20 -4.39
N LEU A 157 4.20 -18.51 -3.50
CA LEU A 157 2.79 -18.63 -3.88
C LEU A 157 2.17 -17.32 -4.38
N THR A 158 2.64 -16.18 -3.87
CA THR A 158 2.21 -14.87 -4.35
C THR A 158 2.77 -14.59 -5.74
N ALA A 159 4.06 -14.89 -5.98
CA ALA A 159 4.69 -14.75 -7.29
C ALA A 159 4.02 -15.67 -8.33
N ASP A 160 3.78 -16.94 -7.99
CA ASP A 160 3.10 -17.93 -8.85
C ASP A 160 1.65 -17.50 -9.19
N SER A 161 1.03 -16.66 -8.34
CA SER A 161 -0.32 -16.12 -8.57
C SER A 161 -0.32 -14.81 -9.39
N CYS A 162 0.82 -14.26 -9.77
CA CYS A 162 0.88 -13.10 -10.66
C CYS A 162 0.71 -13.53 -12.12
N ASP A 163 0.11 -12.67 -12.95
CA ASP A 163 0.03 -12.89 -14.41
C ASP A 163 1.37 -12.61 -15.08
N ARG A 164 2.16 -11.69 -14.49
CA ARG A 164 3.54 -11.39 -14.89
C ARG A 164 4.37 -10.94 -13.69
N LEU A 165 5.68 -11.06 -13.84
CA LEU A 165 6.66 -10.44 -12.96
C LEU A 165 7.45 -9.40 -13.75
N ALA A 166 7.74 -8.25 -13.10
CA ALA A 166 8.54 -7.20 -13.69
C ALA A 166 9.60 -6.70 -12.69
N ARG A 167 10.70 -6.17 -13.21
CA ARG A 167 11.74 -5.55 -12.39
C ARG A 167 11.84 -4.05 -12.63
N ILE A 168 12.28 -3.33 -11.61
CA ILE A 168 12.80 -1.97 -11.77
C ILE A 168 14.26 -2.09 -12.20
N PRO A 169 14.66 -1.58 -13.39
CA PRO A 169 16.07 -1.64 -13.82
C PRO A 169 16.97 -0.89 -12.87
N MET A 170 18.07 -1.51 -12.49
CA MET A 170 19.13 -0.90 -11.66
C MET A 170 20.49 -1.10 -12.30
N VAL A 171 21.36 -0.08 -12.19
CA VAL A 171 22.72 -0.10 -12.76
C VAL A 171 23.81 -0.11 -11.68
N GLY A 172 23.42 0.06 -10.43
CA GLY A 172 24.33 0.03 -9.28
C GLY A 172 24.58 -1.37 -8.74
N SER A 173 25.33 -1.48 -7.64
CA SER A 173 25.64 -2.73 -6.96
C SER A 173 24.59 -3.18 -5.94
N ILE A 174 23.56 -2.38 -5.68
CA ILE A 174 22.49 -2.75 -4.76
C ILE A 174 21.48 -3.66 -5.46
N GLU A 175 21.00 -4.68 -4.75
CA GLU A 175 20.08 -5.69 -5.29
C GLU A 175 18.61 -5.29 -5.23
N SER A 176 18.24 -4.35 -4.35
CA SER A 176 16.86 -3.92 -4.16
C SER A 176 16.74 -2.47 -3.71
N LEU A 177 15.58 -1.86 -3.96
CA LEU A 177 15.16 -0.59 -3.37
C LEU A 177 14.36 -0.86 -2.09
N ASN A 178 14.29 0.13 -1.22
CA ASN A 178 13.31 0.12 -0.14
C ASN A 178 11.90 -0.08 -0.74
N VAL A 179 11.06 -0.91 -0.11
CA VAL A 179 9.74 -1.29 -0.66
C VAL A 179 8.83 -0.10 -0.94
N SER A 180 8.84 0.93 -0.10
CA SER A 180 8.02 2.13 -0.32
C SER A 180 8.51 2.97 -1.50
N VAL A 181 9.83 2.99 -1.75
CA VAL A 181 10.43 3.63 -2.92
C VAL A 181 10.09 2.84 -4.17
N ALA A 182 10.26 1.51 -4.16
CA ALA A 182 9.89 0.65 -5.26
C ALA A 182 8.39 0.78 -5.62
N ALA A 183 7.52 0.75 -4.61
CA ALA A 183 6.08 0.97 -4.79
C ALA A 183 5.78 2.33 -5.43
N ALA A 184 6.48 3.39 -5.01
CA ALA A 184 6.30 4.72 -5.59
C ALA A 184 6.70 4.76 -7.07
N VAL A 185 7.84 4.17 -7.44
CA VAL A 185 8.28 4.08 -8.83
C VAL A 185 7.23 3.35 -9.69
N CYS A 186 6.76 2.18 -9.24
CA CYS A 186 5.79 1.38 -9.98
C CYS A 186 4.43 2.07 -10.12
N LEU A 187 3.93 2.66 -9.03
CA LEU A 187 2.65 3.37 -9.02
C LEU A 187 2.68 4.61 -9.91
N TYR A 188 3.77 5.38 -9.90
CA TYR A 188 3.91 6.54 -10.77
C TYR A 188 4.13 6.16 -12.23
N GLU A 189 4.78 5.05 -12.53
CA GLU A 189 4.84 4.56 -13.92
C GLU A 189 3.46 4.12 -14.41
N ALA A 190 2.70 3.37 -13.61
CA ALA A 190 1.33 3.02 -13.93
C ALA A 190 0.45 4.27 -14.09
N PHE A 191 0.61 5.28 -13.23
CA PHE A 191 -0.10 6.55 -13.33
C PHE A 191 0.28 7.31 -14.62
N ARG A 192 1.58 7.37 -14.97
CA ARG A 192 2.06 8.02 -16.20
C ARG A 192 1.46 7.41 -17.46
N GLN A 193 1.36 6.06 -17.50
CA GLN A 193 0.80 5.36 -18.68
C GLN A 193 -0.71 5.59 -18.85
N ARG A 194 -1.40 6.08 -17.82
CA ARG A 194 -2.85 6.32 -17.79
C ARG A 194 -3.24 7.78 -18.08
N GLN A 195 -2.24 8.67 -18.22
CA GLN A 195 -2.45 10.08 -18.60
C GLN A 195 -2.50 10.19 -20.14
#